data_c498637392e78653af28a29080b9c3cc
#
_entry.id   c498637392e78653af28a29080b9c3cc
#
_cell.length_a   1.000
_cell.length_b   1.000
_cell.length_c   1.000
_cell.angle_alpha   90.00
_cell.angle_beta   90.00
_cell.angle_gamma   90.00
#
_symmetry.space_group_name_H-M   'P 1'
#
loop_
_entity.id
_entity.type
_entity.pdbx_description
1 polymer ?
#
loop_
_entity_poly.entity_id
_entity_poly.type
_entity_poly.pdbx_seq_one_letter_code
_entity_poly.pdbx_strand_id
1 'polypeptide(L)'
;FPTRRSSDLMETKNLEYTEKEKSIISQYSKDNPLHVLCDPTRYPYSYTENGEMKGIIPDYFRKIADYAGISYEFLTPATRDEYIAYQKNKDITDISIDARLETDNYAETKKWGITAPFITMQLARVTRRDFDGKIDVVTTVDQTVSNSIEDAMAPGAEKLMCSTRQEMMEAVREGKADAAFVYYYMAQAFVNSDTTGTMTYTLLEQPTFTYRMVISSTENHALAGILTKAMYAMPQNLVEDLAAQYTTYKATELTFVDWIRLHPVVTVLVLLIFGWLLTAMAVTMVHLSARKKAQKAAQEKAEEMAELAEHAQAANKAK
;
A
#
# COMPACT_ATOMS: atom_id res chain seq x y z
N PHE A 1 -30.69 14.86 3.41
CA PHE A 1 -30.52 13.87 2.32
C PHE A 1 -30.80 12.49 2.89
N PRO A 2 -31.73 11.69 2.31
CA PRO A 2 -32.02 10.36 2.81
C PRO A 2 -30.87 9.41 2.46
N THR A 3 -30.34 8.74 3.45
CA THR A 3 -29.39 7.63 3.33
C THR A 3 -30.08 6.48 2.58
N ARG A 4 -29.73 6.28 1.29
CA ARG A 4 -30.07 5.08 0.56
C ARG A 4 -29.43 3.88 1.24
N ARG A 5 -30.24 2.94 1.70
CA ARG A 5 -29.77 1.67 2.23
C ARG A 5 -29.08 0.88 1.14
N SER A 6 -27.91 0.34 1.47
CA SER A 6 -27.03 -0.49 0.64
C SER A 6 -27.68 -1.79 0.10
N SER A 7 -28.95 -2.05 0.39
CA SER A 7 -29.67 -3.28 0.00
C SER A 7 -30.40 -3.22 -1.35
N ASP A 8 -30.45 -2.05 -2.00
CA ASP A 8 -31.34 -1.87 -3.17
C ASP A 8 -30.62 -1.91 -4.54
N LEU A 9 -29.37 -2.37 -4.61
CA LEU A 9 -28.51 -2.20 -5.79
C LEU A 9 -28.01 -3.50 -6.44
N MET A 10 -28.62 -4.66 -6.17
CA MET A 10 -28.26 -5.90 -6.89
C MET A 10 -29.46 -6.50 -7.63
N GLU A 11 -29.96 -5.83 -8.64
CA GLU A 11 -30.67 -6.53 -9.73
C GLU A 11 -29.65 -7.29 -10.58
N THR A 12 -29.20 -8.45 -10.09
CA THR A 12 -28.48 -9.42 -10.91
C THR A 12 -29.45 -9.98 -11.95
N LYS A 13 -29.11 -9.85 -13.22
CA LYS A 13 -29.87 -10.51 -14.28
C LYS A 13 -29.78 -12.02 -14.09
N ASN A 14 -30.91 -12.70 -13.88
CA ASN A 14 -30.95 -14.15 -13.81
C ASN A 14 -30.50 -14.71 -15.19
N LEU A 15 -29.27 -15.23 -15.25
CA LEU A 15 -28.73 -15.91 -16.42
C LEU A 15 -28.90 -17.42 -16.24
N GLU A 16 -29.62 -18.05 -17.15
CA GLU A 16 -29.73 -19.50 -17.19
C GLU A 16 -28.48 -20.10 -17.83
N TYR A 17 -27.83 -21.03 -17.14
CA TYR A 17 -26.75 -21.84 -17.68
C TYR A 17 -27.35 -23.07 -18.41
N THR A 18 -26.80 -23.41 -19.57
CA THR A 18 -27.10 -24.64 -20.27
C THR A 18 -26.62 -25.86 -19.48
N GLU A 19 -27.19 -27.06 -19.77
CA GLU A 19 -26.76 -28.29 -19.11
C GLU A 19 -25.26 -28.58 -19.29
N LYS A 20 -24.69 -28.21 -20.43
CA LYS A 20 -23.25 -28.31 -20.69
C LYS A 20 -22.43 -27.37 -19.78
N GLU A 21 -22.89 -26.12 -19.62
CA GLU A 21 -22.24 -25.14 -18.73
C GLU A 21 -22.35 -25.61 -17.28
N LYS A 22 -23.51 -26.09 -16.85
CA LYS A 22 -23.69 -26.66 -15.49
C LYS A 22 -22.77 -27.86 -15.23
N SER A 23 -22.58 -28.72 -16.22
CA SER A 23 -21.64 -29.83 -16.13
C SER A 23 -20.18 -29.37 -15.95
N ILE A 24 -19.78 -28.25 -16.56
CA ILE A 24 -18.45 -27.66 -16.38
C ILE A 24 -18.35 -27.01 -15.00
N ILE A 25 -19.34 -26.24 -14.59
CA ILE A 25 -19.37 -25.58 -13.28
C ILE A 25 -19.25 -26.63 -12.17
N SER A 26 -19.95 -27.76 -12.29
CA SER A 26 -19.92 -28.83 -11.28
C SER A 26 -18.56 -29.54 -11.11
N GLN A 27 -17.62 -29.35 -12.03
CA GLN A 27 -16.24 -29.84 -11.89
C GLN A 27 -15.48 -29.06 -10.82
N TYR A 28 -15.86 -27.81 -10.53
CA TYR A 28 -15.22 -26.95 -9.57
C TYR A 28 -16.01 -26.94 -8.26
N SER A 29 -15.64 -27.85 -7.36
CA SER A 29 -16.23 -28.04 -6.03
C SER A 29 -15.26 -27.64 -4.93
N LYS A 30 -15.68 -27.74 -3.66
CA LYS A 30 -14.77 -27.51 -2.52
C LYS A 30 -13.60 -28.49 -2.48
N ASP A 31 -13.79 -29.70 -3.00
CA ASP A 31 -12.75 -30.73 -3.04
C ASP A 31 -11.86 -30.62 -4.29
N ASN A 32 -12.30 -29.84 -5.27
CA ASN A 32 -11.57 -29.56 -6.51
C ASN A 32 -11.78 -28.08 -6.91
N PRO A 33 -11.21 -27.11 -6.20
CA PRO A 33 -11.41 -25.69 -6.46
C PRO A 33 -10.66 -25.25 -7.71
N LEU A 34 -11.17 -24.22 -8.36
CA LEU A 34 -10.45 -23.51 -9.45
C LEU A 34 -9.27 -22.74 -8.85
N HIS A 35 -8.03 -23.01 -9.28
CA HIS A 35 -6.84 -22.33 -8.80
C HIS A 35 -6.64 -20.99 -9.55
N VAL A 36 -6.77 -19.92 -8.81
CA VAL A 36 -6.82 -18.54 -9.31
C VAL A 36 -5.54 -17.80 -9.00
N LEU A 37 -4.86 -17.33 -10.03
CA LEU A 37 -3.66 -16.51 -9.89
C LEU A 37 -3.96 -15.04 -10.13
N CYS A 38 -3.43 -14.18 -9.25
CA CYS A 38 -3.44 -12.72 -9.37
C CYS A 38 -2.12 -12.15 -8.83
N ASP A 39 -1.65 -11.03 -9.40
CA ASP A 39 -0.42 -10.37 -8.96
C ASP A 39 -0.59 -9.80 -7.53
N PRO A 40 0.23 -10.23 -6.55
CA PRO A 40 0.07 -9.80 -5.15
C PRO A 40 0.64 -8.41 -4.86
N THR A 41 1.15 -7.69 -5.85
CA THR A 41 1.95 -6.46 -5.62
C THR A 41 1.34 -5.18 -6.21
N ARG A 42 0.07 -5.20 -6.65
CA ARG A 42 -0.57 -4.08 -7.38
C ARG A 42 -1.67 -3.39 -6.58
N TYR A 43 -1.40 -3.02 -5.31
CA TYR A 43 -2.37 -2.23 -4.53
C TYR A 43 -2.83 -0.99 -5.30
N PRO A 44 -4.13 -0.66 -5.35
CA PRO A 44 -5.30 -1.31 -4.76
C PRO A 44 -5.95 -2.37 -5.68
N TYR A 45 -5.40 -2.63 -6.85
CA TYR A 45 -5.98 -3.57 -7.81
C TYR A 45 -5.93 -5.01 -7.31
N SER A 46 -4.78 -5.44 -6.82
CA SER A 46 -4.56 -6.76 -6.23
C SER A 46 -3.33 -6.74 -5.32
N TYR A 47 -3.47 -7.31 -4.13
CA TYR A 47 -2.39 -7.39 -3.15
C TYR A 47 -2.66 -8.47 -2.12
N THR A 48 -1.63 -8.91 -1.42
CA THR A 48 -1.77 -9.86 -0.32
C THR A 48 -1.68 -9.12 1.02
N GLU A 49 -2.64 -9.37 1.89
CA GLU A 49 -2.65 -8.87 3.25
C GLU A 49 -2.98 -10.01 4.22
N ASN A 50 -2.09 -10.28 5.17
CA ASN A 50 -2.21 -11.39 6.13
C ASN A 50 -2.39 -12.78 5.46
N GLY A 51 -1.76 -13.00 4.30
CA GLY A 51 -1.88 -14.24 3.54
C GLY A 51 -3.15 -14.36 2.70
N GLU A 52 -4.00 -13.34 2.67
CA GLU A 52 -5.24 -13.30 1.90
C GLU A 52 -5.09 -12.38 0.68
N MET A 53 -5.53 -12.83 -0.48
CA MET A 53 -5.58 -12.02 -1.70
C MET A 53 -6.72 -11.01 -1.62
N LYS A 54 -6.42 -9.71 -1.74
CA LYS A 54 -7.37 -8.59 -1.63
C LYS A 54 -7.22 -7.62 -2.81
N GLY A 55 -8.21 -6.74 -2.98
CA GLY A 55 -8.20 -5.68 -3.97
C GLY A 55 -9.37 -5.76 -4.96
N ILE A 56 -9.41 -4.78 -5.85
CA ILE A 56 -10.51 -4.60 -6.82
C ILE A 56 -10.70 -5.85 -7.69
N ILE A 57 -9.61 -6.41 -8.22
CA ILE A 57 -9.65 -7.56 -9.14
C ILE A 57 -10.07 -8.86 -8.42
N PRO A 58 -9.45 -9.24 -7.30
CA PRO A 58 -9.89 -10.41 -6.54
C PRO A 58 -11.34 -10.31 -6.08
N ASP A 59 -11.79 -9.15 -5.60
CA ASP A 59 -13.18 -8.99 -5.13
C ASP A 59 -14.19 -9.02 -6.28
N TYR A 60 -13.83 -8.47 -7.44
CA TYR A 60 -14.62 -8.61 -8.65
C TYR A 60 -14.74 -10.08 -9.05
N PHE A 61 -13.64 -10.83 -9.04
CA PHE A 61 -13.65 -12.26 -9.34
C PHE A 61 -14.51 -13.06 -8.34
N ARG A 62 -14.42 -12.77 -7.03
CA ARG A 62 -15.28 -13.40 -6.01
C ARG A 62 -16.75 -13.28 -6.36
N LYS A 63 -17.22 -12.08 -6.75
CA LYS A 63 -18.60 -11.84 -7.14
C LYS A 63 -19.03 -12.67 -8.34
N ILE A 64 -18.14 -12.80 -9.34
CA ILE A 64 -18.40 -13.59 -10.55
C ILE A 64 -18.43 -15.08 -10.23
N ALA A 65 -17.47 -15.59 -9.48
CA ALA A 65 -17.38 -16.99 -9.08
C ALA A 65 -18.56 -17.42 -8.22
N ASP A 66 -18.92 -16.59 -7.24
CA ASP A 66 -20.09 -16.82 -6.38
C ASP A 66 -21.40 -16.87 -7.20
N TYR A 67 -21.56 -15.92 -8.15
CA TYR A 67 -22.71 -15.89 -9.04
C TYR A 67 -22.77 -17.13 -9.97
N ALA A 68 -21.62 -17.56 -10.47
CA ALA A 68 -21.52 -18.74 -11.33
C ALA A 68 -21.65 -20.06 -10.56
N GLY A 69 -21.51 -20.05 -9.23
CA GLY A 69 -21.49 -21.25 -8.39
C GLY A 69 -20.20 -22.06 -8.52
N ILE A 70 -19.07 -21.38 -8.81
CA ILE A 70 -17.75 -21.97 -8.98
C ILE A 70 -16.99 -21.86 -7.66
N SER A 71 -16.52 -23.00 -7.11
CA SER A 71 -15.59 -23.01 -6.00
C SER A 71 -14.18 -22.70 -6.50
N TYR A 72 -13.44 -21.88 -5.74
CA TYR A 72 -12.11 -21.41 -6.14
C TYR A 72 -11.18 -21.29 -4.94
N GLU A 73 -9.88 -21.28 -5.23
CA GLU A 73 -8.81 -21.00 -4.28
C GLU A 73 -7.81 -20.04 -4.91
N PHE A 74 -7.48 -18.96 -4.18
CA PHE A 74 -6.44 -18.03 -4.62
C PHE A 74 -5.06 -18.59 -4.33
N LEU A 75 -4.23 -18.65 -5.37
CA LEU A 75 -2.80 -18.86 -5.20
C LEU A 75 -2.19 -17.56 -4.68
N THR A 76 -1.42 -17.65 -3.59
CA THR A 76 -0.80 -16.51 -2.91
C THR A 76 0.73 -16.56 -3.01
N PRO A 77 1.31 -16.24 -4.19
CA PRO A 77 2.76 -16.18 -4.34
C PRO A 77 3.32 -15.10 -3.40
N ALA A 78 4.42 -15.42 -2.71
CA ALA A 78 5.04 -14.50 -1.76
C ALA A 78 5.89 -13.43 -2.46
N THR A 79 6.36 -13.73 -3.69
CA THR A 79 7.24 -12.85 -4.45
C THR A 79 6.77 -12.71 -5.89
N ARG A 80 7.28 -11.68 -6.57
CA ARG A 80 7.05 -11.48 -8.00
C ARG A 80 7.58 -12.63 -8.85
N ASP A 81 8.72 -13.19 -8.50
CA ASP A 81 9.33 -14.30 -9.23
C ASP A 81 8.49 -15.58 -9.09
N GLU A 82 7.96 -15.82 -7.91
CA GLU A 82 7.03 -16.93 -7.66
C GLU A 82 5.71 -16.74 -8.45
N TYR A 83 5.17 -15.52 -8.50
CA TYR A 83 4.02 -15.20 -9.35
C TYR A 83 4.30 -15.53 -10.82
N ILE A 84 5.46 -15.14 -11.36
CA ILE A 84 5.84 -15.43 -12.74
C ILE A 84 6.00 -16.94 -12.96
N ALA A 85 6.55 -17.67 -11.98
CA ALA A 85 6.68 -19.12 -12.03
C ALA A 85 5.32 -19.81 -12.06
N TYR A 86 4.38 -19.39 -11.21
CA TYR A 86 3.01 -19.91 -11.19
C TYR A 86 2.27 -19.61 -12.50
N GLN A 87 2.42 -18.41 -13.06
CA GLN A 87 1.81 -18.04 -14.34
C GLN A 87 2.26 -18.95 -15.52
N LYS A 88 3.48 -19.46 -15.46
CA LYS A 88 4.04 -20.37 -16.47
C LYS A 88 3.65 -21.84 -16.26
N ASN A 89 3.24 -22.19 -15.05
CA ASN A 89 2.94 -23.57 -14.68
C ASN A 89 1.44 -23.85 -14.75
N LYS A 90 1.04 -24.56 -15.81
CA LYS A 90 -0.35 -24.92 -16.07
C LYS A 90 -0.92 -25.98 -15.12
N ASP A 91 -0.06 -26.72 -14.44
CA ASP A 91 -0.48 -27.73 -13.47
C ASP A 91 -0.83 -27.10 -12.10
N ILE A 92 -0.40 -25.85 -11.88
CA ILE A 92 -0.67 -25.11 -10.64
C ILE A 92 -1.76 -24.07 -10.86
N THR A 93 -1.78 -23.37 -12.01
CA THR A 93 -2.65 -22.25 -12.28
C THR A 93 -3.69 -22.61 -13.34
N ASP A 94 -4.96 -22.63 -12.96
CA ASP A 94 -6.08 -22.83 -13.88
C ASP A 94 -6.45 -21.54 -14.62
N ILE A 95 -6.46 -20.41 -13.90
CA ILE A 95 -6.86 -19.12 -14.41
C ILE A 95 -6.00 -17.98 -13.83
N SER A 96 -5.55 -17.06 -14.69
CA SER A 96 -4.98 -15.77 -14.31
C SER A 96 -6.04 -14.68 -14.53
N ILE A 97 -6.38 -13.94 -13.46
CA ILE A 97 -7.48 -12.98 -13.50
C ILE A 97 -7.06 -11.53 -13.79
N ASP A 98 -5.78 -11.28 -13.94
CA ASP A 98 -5.19 -9.95 -14.16
C ASP A 98 -4.29 -9.90 -15.41
N ALA A 99 -4.64 -10.65 -16.44
CA ALA A 99 -3.90 -10.67 -17.68
C ALA A 99 -4.13 -9.39 -18.49
N ARG A 100 -3.04 -8.67 -18.76
CA ARG A 100 -3.02 -7.59 -19.72
C ARG A 100 -2.78 -8.14 -21.12
N LEU A 101 -3.74 -8.01 -21.98
CA LEU A 101 -3.60 -8.39 -23.38
C LEU A 101 -3.63 -7.12 -24.24
N GLU A 102 -2.55 -6.91 -24.98
CA GLU A 102 -2.39 -5.74 -25.85
C GLU A 102 -3.15 -5.89 -27.18
N THR A 103 -3.38 -7.13 -27.61
CA THR A 103 -4.12 -7.43 -28.84
C THR A 103 -4.95 -8.69 -28.71
N ASP A 104 -6.14 -8.72 -29.30
CA ASP A 104 -7.01 -9.91 -29.35
C ASP A 104 -6.33 -11.08 -30.09
N ASN A 105 -5.41 -10.79 -31.00
CA ASN A 105 -4.66 -11.79 -31.77
C ASN A 105 -3.72 -12.66 -30.94
N TYR A 106 -3.25 -12.20 -29.79
CA TYR A 106 -2.36 -12.99 -28.94
C TYR A 106 -3.05 -14.23 -28.37
N ALA A 107 -4.34 -14.12 -28.10
CA ALA A 107 -5.17 -15.19 -27.57
C ALA A 107 -5.43 -16.30 -28.60
N GLU A 108 -5.77 -15.93 -29.82
CA GLU A 108 -6.05 -16.87 -30.91
C GLU A 108 -4.82 -17.70 -31.26
N THR A 109 -3.64 -17.06 -31.26
CA THR A 109 -2.37 -17.75 -31.54
C THR A 109 -1.97 -18.76 -30.46
N LYS A 110 -2.39 -18.57 -29.22
CA LYS A 110 -2.06 -19.45 -28.07
C LYS A 110 -3.16 -20.46 -27.75
N LYS A 111 -4.34 -20.39 -28.36
CA LYS A 111 -5.52 -21.23 -28.05
C LYS A 111 -5.94 -21.19 -26.58
N TRP A 112 -5.80 -20.05 -25.93
CA TRP A 112 -6.25 -19.86 -24.54
C TRP A 112 -7.72 -19.47 -24.49
N GLY A 113 -8.41 -19.89 -23.44
CA GLY A 113 -9.73 -19.34 -23.11
C GLY A 113 -9.57 -17.94 -22.49
N ILE A 114 -10.23 -16.95 -23.10
CA ILE A 114 -10.13 -15.55 -22.65
C ILE A 114 -11.51 -14.98 -22.48
N THR A 115 -11.76 -14.31 -21.33
CA THR A 115 -13.03 -13.64 -21.05
C THR A 115 -13.14 -12.31 -21.81
N ALA A 116 -14.34 -11.73 -21.83
CA ALA A 116 -14.50 -10.32 -22.14
C ALA A 116 -13.63 -9.45 -21.21
N PRO A 117 -13.24 -8.24 -21.62
CA PRO A 117 -12.55 -7.30 -20.74
C PRO A 117 -13.50 -6.87 -19.62
N PHE A 118 -12.98 -6.71 -18.39
CA PHE A 118 -13.78 -6.32 -17.23
C PHE A 118 -13.31 -5.02 -16.57
N ILE A 119 -12.06 -4.62 -16.78
CA ILE A 119 -11.52 -3.37 -16.27
C ILE A 119 -10.62 -2.72 -17.32
N THR A 120 -10.83 -1.42 -17.53
CA THR A 120 -9.94 -0.60 -18.35
C THR A 120 -9.02 0.18 -17.41
N MET A 121 -7.74 -0.01 -17.59
CA MET A 121 -6.70 0.65 -16.83
C MET A 121 -6.25 1.88 -17.58
N GLN A 122 -6.52 3.05 -17.01
CA GLN A 122 -6.00 4.33 -17.47
C GLN A 122 -4.73 4.66 -16.67
N LEU A 123 -3.75 5.27 -17.31
CA LEU A 123 -2.57 5.77 -16.63
C LEU A 123 -2.83 7.15 -16.00
N ALA A 124 -2.14 7.40 -14.91
CA ALA A 124 -2.04 8.70 -14.28
C ALA A 124 -0.58 9.06 -14.03
N ARG A 125 -0.26 10.33 -14.20
CA ARG A 125 1.00 10.92 -13.77
C ARG A 125 0.80 11.46 -12.36
N VAL A 126 1.56 10.97 -11.41
CA VAL A 126 1.61 11.48 -10.03
C VAL A 126 2.80 12.42 -9.91
N THR A 127 2.58 13.59 -9.35
CA THR A 127 3.60 14.63 -9.13
C THR A 127 3.36 15.30 -7.79
N ARG A 128 4.30 16.10 -7.34
CA ARG A 128 4.04 17.08 -6.29
C ARG A 128 3.14 18.20 -6.82
N ARG A 129 2.46 18.92 -5.93
CA ARG A 129 1.59 20.06 -6.29
C ARG A 129 2.38 21.27 -6.81
N ASP A 130 3.64 21.41 -6.40
CA ASP A 130 4.57 22.44 -6.82
C ASP A 130 5.38 22.08 -8.08
N PHE A 131 4.96 21.01 -8.79
CA PHE A 131 5.59 20.56 -10.03
C PHE A 131 5.51 21.63 -11.13
N ASP A 132 6.66 21.99 -11.69
CA ASP A 132 6.82 23.07 -12.69
C ASP A 132 6.53 22.66 -14.14
N GLY A 133 6.22 21.38 -14.36
CA GLY A 133 5.93 20.83 -15.70
C GLY A 133 7.12 20.10 -16.36
N LYS A 134 8.32 20.19 -15.79
CA LYS A 134 9.51 19.52 -16.30
C LYS A 134 9.78 18.20 -15.57
N ILE A 135 10.01 17.14 -16.32
CA ILE A 135 10.37 15.82 -15.76
C ILE A 135 11.83 15.54 -16.12
N ASP A 136 12.71 15.74 -15.15
CA ASP A 136 14.13 15.38 -15.26
C ASP A 136 14.40 13.98 -14.67
N VAL A 137 13.66 13.61 -13.61
CA VAL A 137 13.75 12.31 -12.94
C VAL A 137 12.38 11.66 -12.83
N VAL A 138 12.25 10.42 -13.29
CA VAL A 138 11.03 9.61 -13.16
C VAL A 138 11.30 8.36 -12.33
N THR A 139 10.37 8.02 -11.44
CA THR A 139 10.48 6.78 -10.67
C THR A 139 9.96 5.59 -11.45
N THR A 140 10.61 4.44 -11.31
CA THR A 140 10.16 3.17 -11.89
C THR A 140 10.47 2.00 -10.96
N VAL A 141 9.76 0.89 -11.14
CA VAL A 141 10.11 -0.40 -10.55
C VAL A 141 10.73 -1.27 -11.65
N ASP A 142 11.60 -2.20 -11.27
CA ASP A 142 12.25 -3.11 -12.23
C ASP A 142 11.23 -4.08 -12.86
N GLN A 143 10.49 -3.55 -13.85
CA GLN A 143 9.54 -4.30 -14.66
C GLN A 143 9.63 -3.80 -16.10
N THR A 144 9.85 -4.69 -17.04
CA THR A 144 10.01 -4.38 -18.47
C THR A 144 8.89 -3.51 -19.04
N VAL A 145 7.67 -3.70 -18.57
CA VAL A 145 6.50 -2.92 -19.02
C VAL A 145 6.50 -1.50 -18.46
N SER A 146 6.87 -1.32 -17.20
CA SER A 146 7.02 0.01 -16.61
C SER A 146 8.04 0.82 -17.40
N ASN A 147 9.21 0.28 -17.64
CA ASN A 147 10.27 0.98 -18.37
C ASN A 147 9.81 1.50 -19.73
N SER A 148 8.97 0.77 -20.48
CA SER A 148 8.45 1.25 -21.76
C SER A 148 7.43 2.38 -21.64
N ILE A 149 6.69 2.45 -20.53
CA ILE A 149 5.76 3.55 -20.25
C ILE A 149 6.54 4.81 -19.92
N GLU A 150 7.53 4.73 -19.05
CA GLU A 150 8.35 5.88 -18.67
C GLU A 150 9.12 6.44 -19.88
N ASP A 151 9.68 5.56 -20.74
CA ASP A 151 10.35 5.99 -21.97
C ASP A 151 9.42 6.72 -22.94
N ALA A 152 8.16 6.31 -23.00
CA ALA A 152 7.18 6.96 -23.85
C ALA A 152 6.64 8.28 -23.26
N MET A 153 6.46 8.34 -21.92
CA MET A 153 5.82 9.46 -21.24
C MET A 153 6.80 10.55 -20.80
N ALA A 154 8.06 10.19 -20.54
CA ALA A 154 9.13 11.10 -20.13
C ALA A 154 10.43 10.77 -20.87
N PRO A 155 10.48 10.98 -22.20
CA PRO A 155 11.65 10.64 -23.00
C PRO A 155 12.88 11.45 -22.55
N GLY A 156 13.94 10.72 -22.23
CA GLY A 156 15.21 11.29 -21.79
C GLY A 156 15.32 11.64 -20.31
N ALA A 157 14.26 11.42 -19.52
CA ALA A 157 14.33 11.55 -18.06
C ALA A 157 15.21 10.45 -17.43
N GLU A 158 15.93 10.81 -16.37
CA GLU A 158 16.64 9.83 -15.55
C GLU A 158 15.65 8.93 -14.81
N LYS A 159 15.95 7.62 -14.74
CA LYS A 159 15.10 6.64 -14.05
C LYS A 159 15.62 6.35 -12.66
N LEU A 160 14.87 6.75 -11.65
CA LEU A 160 15.10 6.35 -10.27
C LEU A 160 14.45 4.99 -10.02
N MET A 161 15.29 3.94 -9.92
CA MET A 161 14.84 2.57 -9.67
C MET A 161 14.40 2.40 -8.21
N CYS A 162 13.20 1.90 -8.02
CA CYS A 162 12.61 1.61 -6.71
C CYS A 162 12.29 0.12 -6.59
N SER A 163 12.38 -0.43 -5.38
CA SER A 163 12.08 -1.84 -5.12
C SER A 163 10.57 -2.11 -5.09
N THR A 164 9.79 -1.12 -4.69
CA THR A 164 8.34 -1.23 -4.55
C THR A 164 7.63 0.01 -5.10
N ARG A 165 6.33 -0.14 -5.41
CA ARG A 165 5.49 1.00 -5.81
C ARG A 165 5.29 2.01 -4.69
N GLN A 166 5.31 1.55 -3.44
CA GLN A 166 5.29 2.42 -2.27
C GLN A 166 6.52 3.35 -2.27
N GLU A 167 7.70 2.78 -2.49
CA GLU A 167 8.96 3.55 -2.56
C GLU A 167 8.96 4.54 -3.74
N MET A 168 8.37 4.19 -4.90
CA MET A 168 8.16 5.13 -6.01
C MET A 168 7.39 6.37 -5.57
N MET A 169 6.27 6.19 -4.85
CA MET A 169 5.43 7.29 -4.40
C MET A 169 6.11 8.14 -3.33
N GLU A 170 6.86 7.51 -2.42
CA GLU A 170 7.68 8.20 -1.43
C GLU A 170 8.75 9.07 -2.10
N ALA A 171 9.41 8.56 -3.14
CA ALA A 171 10.42 9.31 -3.88
C ALA A 171 9.85 10.57 -4.54
N VAL A 172 8.64 10.50 -5.10
CA VAL A 172 7.94 11.68 -5.63
C VAL A 172 7.57 12.64 -4.50
N ARG A 173 7.00 12.13 -3.40
CA ARG A 173 6.62 12.94 -2.23
C ARG A 173 7.80 13.68 -1.63
N GLU A 174 8.96 13.04 -1.56
CA GLU A 174 10.20 13.61 -1.03
C GLU A 174 10.93 14.52 -2.00
N GLY A 175 10.48 14.62 -3.26
CA GLY A 175 11.12 15.41 -4.29
C GLY A 175 12.43 14.82 -4.85
N LYS A 176 12.63 13.51 -4.65
CA LYS A 176 13.74 12.76 -5.26
C LYS A 176 13.49 12.45 -6.72
N ALA A 177 12.22 12.49 -7.12
CA ALA A 177 11.77 12.36 -8.50
C ALA A 177 10.63 13.35 -8.77
N ASP A 178 10.49 13.76 -10.01
CA ASP A 178 9.51 14.74 -10.45
C ASP A 178 8.14 14.09 -10.70
N ALA A 179 8.15 12.85 -11.18
CA ALA A 179 6.93 12.13 -11.53
C ALA A 179 7.04 10.62 -11.35
N ALA A 180 5.86 10.01 -11.18
CA ALA A 180 5.63 8.57 -11.32
C ALA A 180 4.45 8.33 -12.26
N PHE A 181 4.55 7.30 -13.11
CA PHE A 181 3.46 6.86 -13.98
C PHE A 181 2.88 5.56 -13.44
N VAL A 182 1.63 5.60 -13.03
CA VAL A 182 0.94 4.45 -12.43
C VAL A 182 -0.50 4.38 -12.91
N TYR A 183 -1.19 3.28 -12.67
CA TYR A 183 -2.61 3.18 -12.98
C TYR A 183 -3.46 4.07 -12.09
N TYR A 184 -4.58 4.56 -12.64
CA TYR A 184 -5.46 5.56 -12.04
C TYR A 184 -5.84 5.27 -10.60
N TYR A 185 -6.41 4.10 -10.29
CA TYR A 185 -6.82 3.80 -8.91
C TYR A 185 -5.64 3.70 -7.94
N MET A 186 -4.46 3.35 -8.43
CA MET A 186 -3.23 3.40 -7.62
C MET A 186 -2.86 4.85 -7.32
N ALA A 187 -2.84 5.73 -8.32
CA ALA A 187 -2.59 7.16 -8.12
C ALA A 187 -3.61 7.76 -7.13
N GLN A 188 -4.89 7.44 -7.31
CA GLN A 188 -5.96 7.91 -6.43
C GLN A 188 -5.77 7.43 -4.99
N ALA A 189 -5.46 6.15 -4.78
CA ALA A 189 -5.22 5.59 -3.46
C ALA A 189 -4.03 6.27 -2.76
N PHE A 190 -2.92 6.45 -3.46
CA PHE A 190 -1.73 7.11 -2.91
C PHE A 190 -1.96 8.57 -2.59
N VAL A 191 -2.56 9.34 -3.51
CA VAL A 191 -2.84 10.76 -3.27
C VAL A 191 -3.87 10.95 -2.16
N ASN A 192 -4.88 10.08 -2.08
CA ASN A 192 -5.86 10.12 -1.00
C ASN A 192 -5.26 9.73 0.37
N SER A 193 -4.20 8.90 0.38
CA SER A 193 -3.49 8.53 1.62
C SER A 193 -2.39 9.52 2.00
N ASP A 194 -2.08 10.50 1.13
CA ASP A 194 -1.09 11.54 1.42
C ASP A 194 -1.62 12.55 2.44
N THR A 195 -1.34 12.31 3.71
CA THR A 195 -1.73 13.18 4.83
C THR A 195 -1.09 14.55 4.78
N THR A 196 -0.01 14.72 4.01
CA THR A 196 0.68 16.00 3.84
C THR A 196 0.03 16.89 2.78
N GLY A 197 -0.82 16.30 1.92
CA GLY A 197 -1.49 17.00 0.81
C GLY A 197 -0.52 17.55 -0.22
N THR A 198 0.69 17.04 -0.28
CA THR A 198 1.75 17.54 -1.19
C THR A 198 1.66 16.94 -2.57
N MET A 199 1.02 15.80 -2.74
CA MET A 199 0.89 15.11 -4.02
C MET A 199 -0.40 15.42 -4.75
N THR A 200 -0.36 15.26 -6.06
CA THR A 200 -1.51 15.32 -6.96
C THR A 200 -1.33 14.34 -8.11
N TYR A 201 -2.40 14.08 -8.86
CA TYR A 201 -2.29 13.27 -10.08
C TYR A 201 -3.04 13.92 -11.24
N THR A 202 -2.60 13.59 -12.45
CA THR A 202 -3.25 13.96 -13.71
C THR A 202 -3.49 12.71 -14.51
N LEU A 203 -4.73 12.50 -14.96
CA LEU A 203 -5.06 11.39 -15.85
C LEU A 203 -4.43 11.61 -17.22
N LEU A 204 -3.96 10.52 -17.81
CA LEU A 204 -3.44 10.52 -19.18
C LEU A 204 -4.49 9.91 -20.09
N GLU A 205 -4.73 10.51 -21.25
CA GLU A 205 -5.69 10.00 -22.22
C GLU A 205 -5.25 8.65 -22.83
N GLN A 206 -3.94 8.49 -23.02
CA GLN A 206 -3.31 7.31 -23.59
C GLN A 206 -1.97 7.02 -22.90
N PRO A 207 -1.47 5.78 -22.86
CA PRO A 207 -2.16 4.56 -23.27
C PRO A 207 -3.19 4.07 -22.24
N THR A 208 -4.18 3.31 -22.70
CA THR A 208 -5.12 2.55 -21.86
C THR A 208 -4.88 1.06 -22.06
N PHE A 209 -5.13 0.29 -21.01
CA PHE A 209 -4.95 -1.16 -21.03
C PHE A 209 -6.23 -1.83 -20.53
N THR A 210 -6.59 -2.97 -21.14
CA THR A 210 -7.72 -3.77 -20.66
C THR A 210 -7.23 -5.04 -19.99
N TYR A 211 -7.82 -5.39 -18.85
CA TYR A 211 -7.58 -6.66 -18.20
C TYR A 211 -8.68 -7.64 -18.47
N ARG A 212 -8.27 -8.89 -18.67
CA ARG A 212 -9.10 -10.05 -18.97
C ARG A 212 -8.67 -11.21 -18.08
N MET A 213 -9.55 -12.17 -17.89
CA MET A 213 -9.21 -13.44 -17.27
C MET A 213 -8.77 -14.42 -18.37
N VAL A 214 -7.64 -15.08 -18.12
CA VAL A 214 -7.03 -16.02 -19.05
C VAL A 214 -6.99 -17.40 -18.42
N ILE A 215 -7.59 -18.38 -19.08
CA ILE A 215 -7.63 -19.77 -18.65
C ILE A 215 -6.43 -20.49 -19.25
N SER A 216 -5.61 -21.05 -18.40
CA SER A 216 -4.32 -21.66 -18.76
C SER A 216 -4.50 -23.01 -19.47
N SER A 217 -5.62 -23.71 -19.24
CA SER A 217 -5.91 -25.00 -19.83
C SER A 217 -6.56 -24.84 -21.21
N THR A 218 -6.03 -25.53 -22.22
CA THR A 218 -6.61 -25.59 -23.57
C THR A 218 -7.91 -26.39 -23.63
N GLU A 219 -8.21 -27.18 -22.61
CA GLU A 219 -9.39 -28.05 -22.57
C GLU A 219 -10.65 -27.33 -22.07
N ASN A 220 -10.50 -26.17 -21.43
CA ASN A 220 -11.59 -25.50 -20.72
C ASN A 220 -12.00 -24.13 -21.27
N HIS A 221 -11.95 -23.94 -22.60
CA HIS A 221 -12.40 -22.69 -23.24
C HIS A 221 -13.85 -22.31 -22.87
N ALA A 222 -14.69 -23.29 -22.59
CA ALA A 222 -16.07 -23.05 -22.17
C ALA A 222 -16.18 -22.31 -20.83
N LEU A 223 -15.20 -22.48 -19.93
CA LEU A 223 -15.15 -21.74 -18.67
C LEU A 223 -15.01 -20.22 -18.89
N ALA A 224 -14.26 -19.79 -19.92
CA ALA A 224 -14.17 -18.37 -20.28
C ALA A 224 -15.54 -17.80 -20.70
N GLY A 225 -16.33 -18.59 -21.42
CA GLY A 225 -17.70 -18.24 -21.79
C GLY A 225 -18.62 -18.13 -20.58
N ILE A 226 -18.54 -19.08 -19.64
CA ILE A 226 -19.32 -19.10 -18.39
C ILE A 226 -18.99 -17.87 -17.55
N LEU A 227 -17.70 -17.57 -17.32
CA LEU A 227 -17.26 -16.40 -16.58
C LEU A 227 -17.68 -15.10 -17.29
N THR A 228 -17.52 -15.00 -18.61
CA THR A 228 -18.00 -13.84 -19.39
C THR A 228 -19.50 -13.63 -19.23
N LYS A 229 -20.29 -14.71 -19.27
CA LYS A 229 -21.73 -14.65 -19.03
C LYS A 229 -22.06 -14.17 -17.62
N ALA A 230 -21.34 -14.66 -16.60
CA ALA A 230 -21.46 -14.17 -15.23
C ALA A 230 -21.07 -12.68 -15.09
N MET A 231 -20.01 -12.22 -15.77
CA MET A 231 -19.62 -10.81 -15.81
C MET A 231 -20.73 -9.91 -16.34
N TYR A 232 -21.44 -10.32 -17.40
CA TYR A 232 -22.58 -9.56 -17.94
C TYR A 232 -23.81 -9.54 -17.02
N ALA A 233 -23.87 -10.41 -16.04
CA ALA A 233 -24.90 -10.38 -15.00
C ALA A 233 -24.58 -9.39 -13.87
N MET A 234 -23.31 -8.99 -13.73
CA MET A 234 -22.90 -8.05 -12.68
C MET A 234 -23.40 -6.62 -12.97
N PRO A 235 -23.58 -5.80 -11.92
CA PRO A 235 -23.84 -4.38 -12.09
C PRO A 235 -22.72 -3.70 -12.88
N GLN A 236 -23.08 -2.77 -13.76
CA GLN A 236 -22.10 -2.09 -14.63
C GLN A 236 -21.07 -1.26 -13.86
N ASN A 237 -21.45 -0.75 -12.68
CA ASN A 237 -20.60 0.07 -11.81
C ASN A 237 -19.87 -0.75 -10.72
N LEU A 238 -19.87 -2.09 -10.82
CA LEU A 238 -19.25 -2.94 -9.78
C LEU A 238 -17.77 -2.65 -9.59
N VAL A 239 -17.03 -2.41 -10.67
CA VAL A 239 -15.59 -2.09 -10.58
C VAL A 239 -15.36 -0.76 -9.88
N GLU A 240 -16.15 0.27 -10.20
CA GLU A 240 -16.09 1.59 -9.59
C GLU A 240 -16.46 1.54 -8.10
N ASP A 241 -17.48 0.77 -7.75
CA ASP A 241 -17.92 0.59 -6.35
C ASP A 241 -16.84 -0.13 -5.53
N LEU A 242 -16.20 -1.16 -6.08
CA LEU A 242 -15.08 -1.84 -5.47
C LEU A 242 -13.86 -0.90 -5.36
N ALA A 243 -13.56 -0.16 -6.43
CA ALA A 243 -12.46 0.79 -6.42
C ALA A 243 -12.66 1.86 -5.33
N ALA A 244 -13.87 2.37 -5.15
CA ALA A 244 -14.18 3.33 -4.10
C ALA A 244 -13.87 2.79 -2.69
N GLN A 245 -14.08 1.49 -2.43
CA GLN A 245 -13.75 0.88 -1.14
C GLN A 245 -12.25 0.87 -0.83
N TYR A 246 -11.41 0.73 -1.87
CA TYR A 246 -9.96 0.64 -1.75
C TYR A 246 -9.24 1.99 -1.91
N THR A 247 -9.86 2.96 -2.57
CA THR A 247 -9.24 4.27 -2.85
C THR A 247 -9.79 5.39 -1.97
N THR A 248 -10.91 5.15 -1.25
CA THR A 248 -11.42 6.12 -0.27
C THR A 248 -10.41 6.28 0.85
N TYR A 249 -10.15 7.51 1.23
CA TYR A 249 -9.28 7.85 2.36
C TYR A 249 -9.72 7.07 3.60
N LYS A 250 -8.96 6.04 3.96
CA LYS A 250 -8.95 5.55 5.33
C LYS A 250 -7.99 6.48 6.05
N ALA A 251 -8.50 7.27 7.01
CA ALA A 251 -7.65 8.06 7.88
C ALA A 251 -6.60 7.13 8.48
N THR A 252 -5.45 7.05 7.86
CA THR A 252 -4.29 6.39 8.44
C THR A 252 -3.95 7.25 9.64
N GLU A 253 -3.89 6.68 10.82
CA GLU A 253 -3.47 7.42 12.01
C GLU A 253 -2.16 8.12 11.67
N LEU A 254 -2.15 9.45 11.80
CA LEU A 254 -0.97 10.26 11.53
C LEU A 254 0.19 9.67 12.34
N THR A 255 1.20 9.19 11.66
CA THR A 255 2.40 8.74 12.38
C THR A 255 3.04 9.93 13.06
N PHE A 256 3.79 9.69 14.15
CA PHE A 256 4.53 10.75 14.84
C PHE A 256 5.46 11.53 13.88
N VAL A 257 6.00 10.84 12.88
CA VAL A 257 6.85 11.45 11.83
C VAL A 257 6.04 12.40 10.94
N ASP A 258 4.83 12.01 10.54
CA ASP A 258 3.94 12.87 9.75
C ASP A 258 3.51 14.11 10.56
N TRP A 259 3.25 13.94 11.84
CA TRP A 259 2.94 15.06 12.74
C TRP A 259 4.09 16.07 12.81
N ILE A 260 5.34 15.59 12.96
CA ILE A 260 6.55 16.44 12.95
C ILE A 260 6.66 17.23 11.64
N ARG A 261 6.44 16.57 10.48
CA ARG A 261 6.52 17.22 9.17
C ARG A 261 5.42 18.26 8.94
N LEU A 262 4.22 18.00 9.46
CA LEU A 262 3.09 18.93 9.35
C LEU A 262 3.22 20.15 10.27
N HIS A 263 3.96 20.03 11.37
CA HIS A 263 4.08 21.09 12.37
C HIS A 263 5.54 21.47 12.68
N PRO A 264 6.35 21.91 11.67
CA PRO A 264 7.79 22.14 11.87
C PRO A 264 8.06 23.21 12.93
N VAL A 265 7.25 24.28 12.96
CA VAL A 265 7.41 25.37 13.96
C VAL A 265 7.13 24.86 15.38
N VAL A 266 6.07 24.08 15.56
CA VAL A 266 5.70 23.51 16.86
C VAL A 266 6.77 22.53 17.31
N THR A 267 7.30 21.72 16.41
CA THR A 267 8.38 20.77 16.69
C THR A 267 9.65 21.48 17.19
N VAL A 268 10.05 22.55 16.53
CA VAL A 268 11.21 23.35 16.96
C VAL A 268 10.95 23.96 18.33
N LEU A 269 9.77 24.52 18.58
CA LEU A 269 9.42 25.09 19.89
C LEU A 269 9.46 24.04 21.01
N VAL A 270 8.92 22.83 20.76
CA VAL A 270 8.96 21.72 21.72
C VAL A 270 10.41 21.31 22.03
N LEU A 271 11.26 21.22 21.02
CA LEU A 271 12.69 20.90 21.21
C LEU A 271 13.43 21.98 22.01
N LEU A 272 13.14 23.25 21.77
CA LEU A 272 13.74 24.36 22.52
C LEU A 272 13.28 24.34 24.00
N ILE A 273 11.99 24.11 24.25
CA ILE A 273 11.48 23.98 25.64
C ILE A 273 12.13 22.80 26.35
N PHE A 274 12.22 21.65 25.65
CA PHE A 274 12.87 20.46 26.24
C PHE A 274 14.35 20.68 26.54
N GLY A 275 15.08 21.31 25.62
CA GLY A 275 16.47 21.71 25.83
C GLY A 275 16.64 22.66 27.03
N TRP A 276 15.74 23.65 27.18
CA TRP A 276 15.73 24.56 28.32
C TRP A 276 15.47 23.83 29.64
N LEU A 277 14.51 22.91 29.67
CA LEU A 277 14.23 22.09 30.87
C LEU A 277 15.43 21.22 31.26
N LEU A 278 16.12 20.61 30.31
CA LEU A 278 17.31 19.81 30.57
C LEU A 278 18.43 20.66 31.15
N THR A 279 18.66 21.85 30.62
CA THR A 279 19.67 22.77 31.14
C THR A 279 19.32 23.26 32.54
N ALA A 280 18.06 23.62 32.78
CA ALA A 280 17.57 24.00 34.12
C ALA A 280 17.75 22.87 35.14
N MET A 281 17.44 21.62 34.73
CA MET A 281 17.65 20.45 35.60
C MET A 281 19.12 20.19 35.89
N ALA A 282 20.00 20.32 34.89
CA ALA A 282 21.43 20.17 35.08
C ALA A 282 21.98 21.23 36.03
N VAL A 283 21.58 22.49 35.88
CA VAL A 283 21.98 23.60 36.80
C VAL A 283 21.50 23.34 38.22
N THR A 284 20.25 22.92 38.40
CA THR A 284 19.70 22.60 39.74
C THR A 284 20.44 21.42 40.38
N MET A 285 20.81 20.38 39.62
CA MET A 285 21.63 19.28 40.14
C MET A 285 23.03 19.74 40.59
N VAL A 286 23.67 20.61 39.80
CA VAL A 286 24.98 21.19 40.19
C VAL A 286 24.85 22.01 41.48
N HIS A 287 23.83 22.86 41.56
CA HIS A 287 23.58 23.63 42.79
C HIS A 287 23.29 22.77 44.01
N LEU A 288 22.47 21.71 43.85
CA LEU A 288 22.19 20.78 44.95
C LEU A 288 23.44 20.00 45.39
N SER A 289 24.27 19.58 44.43
CA SER A 289 25.53 18.90 44.75
C SER A 289 26.56 19.82 45.45
N ALA A 290 26.64 21.07 45.02
CA ALA A 290 27.46 22.09 45.67
C ALA A 290 26.99 22.38 47.11
N ARG A 291 25.67 22.53 47.31
CA ARG A 291 25.09 22.70 48.67
C ARG A 291 25.37 21.50 49.58
N LYS A 292 25.23 20.26 49.07
CA LYS A 292 25.56 19.04 49.83
C LYS A 292 27.03 18.98 50.20
N LYS A 293 27.94 19.36 49.28
CA LYS A 293 29.40 19.45 49.60
C LYS A 293 29.69 20.51 50.63
N ALA A 294 29.08 21.69 50.52
CA ALA A 294 29.26 22.77 51.51
C ALA A 294 28.69 22.39 52.89
N GLN A 295 27.55 21.72 52.94
CA GLN A 295 26.99 21.21 54.20
C GLN A 295 27.91 20.17 54.88
N LYS A 296 28.43 19.19 54.07
CA LYS A 296 29.42 18.23 54.67
C LYS A 296 30.66 18.89 55.16
N ALA A 297 31.25 19.82 54.43
CA ALA A 297 32.44 20.55 54.87
C ALA A 297 32.17 21.43 56.11
N ALA A 298 30.98 22.02 56.25
CA ALA A 298 30.60 22.76 57.45
C ALA A 298 30.40 21.82 58.66
N GLN A 299 29.86 20.64 58.45
CA GLN A 299 29.64 19.62 59.45
C GLN A 299 31.00 19.07 59.97
N GLU A 300 31.91 18.72 59.04
CA GLU A 300 33.26 18.28 59.36
C GLU A 300 34.04 19.36 60.24
N LYS A 301 33.93 20.64 59.82
CA LYS A 301 34.54 21.75 60.64
C LYS A 301 33.85 21.91 61.95
N ALA A 302 32.53 21.71 62.09
CA ALA A 302 31.85 21.80 63.36
C ALA A 302 32.26 20.66 64.32
N GLU A 303 32.44 19.45 63.81
CA GLU A 303 32.94 18.30 64.56
C GLU A 303 34.39 18.53 65.03
N GLU A 304 35.26 19.02 64.13
CA GLU A 304 36.67 19.37 64.49
C GLU A 304 36.74 20.45 65.59
N MET A 305 35.89 21.48 65.50
CA MET A 305 35.82 22.53 66.54
C MET A 305 35.26 22.00 67.88
N ALA A 306 34.33 21.04 67.84
CA ALA A 306 33.76 20.41 69.00
C ALA A 306 34.84 19.55 69.73
N GLU A 307 35.63 18.76 68.99
CA GLU A 307 36.79 18.02 69.55
C GLU A 307 37.84 18.92 70.17
N LEU A 308 38.21 19.98 69.44
CA LEU A 308 39.13 20.95 69.96
C LEU A 308 38.63 21.63 71.26
N ALA A 309 37.35 21.94 71.34
CA ALA A 309 36.71 22.51 72.54
C ALA A 309 36.73 21.51 73.71
N GLU A 310 36.46 20.23 73.43
CA GLU A 310 36.51 19.16 74.43
C GLU A 310 37.97 18.95 75.00
N HIS A 311 38.94 18.92 74.07
CA HIS A 311 40.33 18.87 74.45
C HIS A 311 40.80 20.09 75.31
N ALA A 312 40.37 21.29 74.97
CA ALA A 312 40.65 22.51 75.72
C ALA A 312 39.97 22.49 77.10
N GLN A 313 38.76 21.97 77.23
CA GLN A 313 38.08 21.81 78.50
C GLN A 313 38.78 20.76 79.40
N ALA A 314 39.20 19.63 78.78
CA ALA A 314 39.93 18.60 79.50
C ALA A 314 41.29 19.13 80.06
N ALA A 315 42.04 19.91 79.28
CA ALA A 315 43.27 20.54 79.66
C ALA A 315 43.07 21.59 80.77
N ASN A 316 41.96 22.30 80.82
CA ASN A 316 41.61 23.29 81.84
C ASN A 316 41.14 22.67 83.15
N LYS A 317 40.62 21.42 83.12
CA LYS A 317 40.26 20.67 84.35
C LYS A 317 41.46 19.97 85.03
N ALA A 318 42.59 19.85 84.34
CA ALA A 318 43.80 19.22 84.83
C ALA A 318 44.81 20.20 85.44
N LYS A 319 44.48 21.46 85.47
CA LYS A 319 45.16 22.52 86.26
C LYS A 319 44.37 22.82 87.51
#